data_3bc2976d0d2dd487e688b1c8cc290d10
#
_entry.id   3bc2976d0d2dd487e688b1c8cc290d10
#
_cell.length_a   1.000
_cell.length_b   1.000
_cell.length_c   1.000
_cell.angle_alpha   90.00
_cell.angle_beta   90.00
_cell.angle_gamma   90.00
#
_symmetry.space_group_name_H-M   'P 1'
#
loop_
_entity.id
_entity.type
_entity.pdbx_description
1 polymer ?
#
loop_
_entity_poly.entity_id
_entity_poly.type
_entity_poly.pdbx_seq_one_letter_code
_entity_poly.pdbx_strand_id
1 'polypeptide(L)'
;MISVIIPTYNEEKALPDTLRHALAQQGENEIIVVDGGSGDRTCDIVRGERGVRLMAAGKGRASQMNAGAAQATGEWLLFLHADTRLPGGALARLNALEEDHRVQAGGFWHRFSGDDWRLRLISSLDNIRCRYSRIIYGDQALFVRRALFERLGGFPDQPILEDVAFGEKLIRVTTPILLAPPVITDSRKFVAMGIWRSFARVLLIILHVECRLPILPRVFFQDIR
;
A
#
# COMPACT_ATOMS: atom_id res chain seq x y z
N MET A 1 -15.22 3.53 -11.62
CA MET A 1 -14.69 2.16 -11.36
C MET A 1 -13.30 2.23 -10.73
N ILE A 2 -12.97 1.31 -9.79
CA ILE A 2 -11.71 1.28 -9.05
C ILE A 2 -10.92 0.01 -9.41
N SER A 3 -9.62 0.14 -9.71
CA SER A 3 -8.71 -1.01 -9.85
C SER A 3 -7.89 -1.17 -8.57
N VAL A 4 -8.11 -2.27 -7.85
CA VAL A 4 -7.34 -2.65 -6.66
C VAL A 4 -6.15 -3.49 -7.10
N ILE A 5 -4.95 -2.99 -6.88
CA ILE A 5 -3.69 -3.60 -7.31
C ILE A 5 -2.95 -4.11 -6.07
N ILE A 6 -2.69 -5.42 -6.03
CA ILE A 6 -2.09 -6.09 -4.87
C ILE A 6 -0.77 -6.74 -5.30
N PRO A 7 0.38 -6.12 -5.02
CA PRO A 7 1.68 -6.75 -5.25
C PRO A 7 1.90 -7.88 -4.23
N THR A 8 2.34 -9.06 -4.69
CA THR A 8 2.55 -10.23 -3.84
C THR A 8 3.90 -10.89 -4.08
N TYR A 9 4.53 -11.37 -3.00
CA TYR A 9 5.70 -12.22 -3.06
C TYR A 9 5.80 -13.05 -1.77
N ASN A 10 5.47 -14.36 -1.83
CA ASN A 10 5.44 -15.28 -0.69
C ASN A 10 4.53 -14.80 0.45
N GLU A 11 3.27 -14.52 0.12
CA GLU A 11 2.27 -14.00 1.06
C GLU A 11 1.11 -14.99 1.33
N GLU A 12 1.34 -16.30 1.22
CA GLU A 12 0.32 -17.33 1.44
C GLU A 12 -0.44 -17.21 2.76
N LYS A 13 0.19 -16.62 3.80
CA LYS A 13 -0.40 -16.49 5.15
C LYS A 13 -1.28 -15.26 5.31
N ALA A 14 -0.99 -14.17 4.60
CA ALA A 14 -1.70 -12.91 4.76
C ALA A 14 -2.74 -12.68 3.66
N LEU A 15 -2.40 -13.04 2.43
CA LEU A 15 -3.20 -12.76 1.25
C LEU A 15 -4.65 -13.25 1.31
N PRO A 16 -5.00 -14.44 1.87
CA PRO A 16 -6.39 -14.88 1.96
C PRO A 16 -7.29 -13.89 2.70
N ASP A 17 -6.79 -13.32 3.78
CA ASP A 17 -7.55 -12.35 4.58
C ASP A 17 -7.70 -11.01 3.83
N THR A 18 -6.66 -10.56 3.16
CA THR A 18 -6.68 -9.36 2.32
C THR A 18 -7.68 -9.51 1.17
N LEU A 19 -7.65 -10.62 0.44
CA LEU A 19 -8.58 -10.89 -0.67
C LEU A 19 -10.02 -10.96 -0.20
N ARG A 20 -10.31 -11.64 0.92
CA ARG A 20 -11.65 -11.70 1.49
C ARG A 20 -12.23 -10.30 1.76
N HIS A 21 -11.43 -9.38 2.32
CA HIS A 21 -11.87 -8.02 2.59
C HIS A 21 -11.99 -7.17 1.31
N ALA A 22 -11.12 -7.39 0.33
CA ALA A 22 -11.20 -6.70 -0.97
C ALA A 22 -12.42 -7.17 -1.78
N LEU A 23 -12.68 -8.48 -1.84
CA LEU A 23 -13.83 -9.07 -2.54
C LEU A 23 -15.16 -8.71 -1.88
N ALA A 24 -15.18 -8.46 -0.58
CA ALA A 24 -16.39 -8.04 0.15
C ALA A 24 -16.77 -6.57 -0.08
N GLN A 25 -15.94 -5.79 -0.79
CA GLN A 25 -16.26 -4.40 -1.10
C GLN A 25 -17.38 -4.30 -2.14
N GLN A 26 -18.25 -3.32 -1.94
CA GLN A 26 -19.34 -3.01 -2.87
C GLN A 26 -18.94 -1.97 -3.91
N GLY A 27 -19.57 -2.02 -5.07
CA GLY A 27 -19.35 -1.09 -6.18
C GLY A 27 -18.53 -1.71 -7.31
N GLU A 28 -18.44 -0.98 -8.42
CA GLU A 28 -17.67 -1.42 -9.58
C GLU A 28 -16.18 -1.38 -9.29
N ASN A 29 -15.57 -2.54 -9.22
CA ASN A 29 -14.14 -2.68 -9.00
C ASN A 29 -13.58 -3.91 -9.73
N GLU A 30 -12.29 -3.90 -9.99
CA GLU A 30 -11.50 -5.05 -10.39
C GLU A 30 -10.37 -5.26 -9.39
N ILE A 31 -9.99 -6.51 -9.16
CA ILE A 31 -8.87 -6.86 -8.28
C ILE A 31 -7.79 -7.53 -9.12
N ILE A 32 -6.60 -6.95 -9.09
CA ILE A 32 -5.43 -7.40 -9.83
C ILE A 32 -4.35 -7.77 -8.83
N VAL A 33 -4.07 -9.05 -8.69
CA VAL A 33 -2.93 -9.54 -7.93
C VAL A 33 -1.74 -9.69 -8.87
N VAL A 34 -0.63 -9.05 -8.52
CA VAL A 34 0.60 -9.07 -9.32
C VAL A 34 1.68 -9.81 -8.55
N ASP A 35 2.00 -11.02 -9.01
CA ASP A 35 2.98 -11.89 -8.36
C ASP A 35 4.39 -11.64 -8.85
N GLY A 36 5.33 -11.51 -7.92
CA GLY A 36 6.75 -11.28 -8.16
C GLY A 36 7.60 -12.56 -8.25
N GLY A 37 6.98 -13.73 -8.54
CA GLY A 37 7.65 -15.03 -8.60
C GLY A 37 7.63 -15.76 -7.27
N SER A 38 6.47 -15.84 -6.61
CA SER A 38 6.29 -16.58 -5.35
C SER A 38 6.61 -18.07 -5.50
N GLY A 39 7.29 -18.63 -4.52
CA GLY A 39 7.59 -20.06 -4.40
C GLY A 39 6.69 -20.83 -3.44
N ASP A 40 5.77 -20.13 -2.76
CA ASP A 40 4.79 -20.69 -1.84
C ASP A 40 3.41 -20.83 -2.52
N ARG A 41 2.34 -21.02 -1.74
CA ARG A 41 0.98 -21.21 -2.25
C ARG A 41 0.27 -19.91 -2.64
N THR A 42 0.97 -18.76 -2.69
CA THR A 42 0.38 -17.45 -3.02
C THR A 42 -0.42 -17.49 -4.33
N CYS A 43 0.20 -17.97 -5.41
CA CYS A 43 -0.46 -18.03 -6.72
C CYS A 43 -1.65 -19.00 -6.75
N ASP A 44 -1.58 -20.13 -6.03
CA ASP A 44 -2.68 -21.10 -5.97
C ASP A 44 -3.88 -20.55 -5.21
N ILE A 45 -3.63 -19.79 -4.16
CA ILE A 45 -4.69 -19.07 -3.43
C ILE A 45 -5.43 -18.12 -4.39
N VAL A 46 -4.70 -17.31 -5.15
CA VAL A 46 -5.32 -16.36 -6.09
C VAL A 46 -6.12 -17.06 -7.19
N ARG A 47 -5.60 -18.17 -7.75
CA ARG A 47 -6.31 -18.95 -8.78
C ARG A 47 -7.60 -19.58 -8.27
N GLY A 48 -7.69 -19.84 -6.95
CA GLY A 48 -8.89 -20.33 -6.30
C GLY A 48 -9.99 -19.27 -6.12
N GLU A 49 -9.66 -17.99 -6.22
CA GLU A 49 -10.61 -16.88 -5.98
C GLU A 49 -11.27 -16.41 -7.27
N ARG A 50 -12.60 -16.38 -7.27
CA ARG A 50 -13.37 -15.83 -8.40
C ARG A 50 -13.36 -14.29 -8.33
N GLY A 51 -13.20 -13.65 -9.50
CA GLY A 51 -13.23 -12.18 -9.59
C GLY A 51 -11.87 -11.52 -9.29
N VAL A 52 -10.81 -12.31 -9.17
CA VAL A 52 -9.44 -11.82 -9.00
C VAL A 52 -8.62 -12.18 -10.23
N ARG A 53 -7.96 -11.21 -10.82
CA ARG A 53 -7.05 -11.40 -11.94
C ARG A 53 -5.62 -11.59 -11.42
N LEU A 54 -5.01 -12.72 -11.70
CA LEU A 54 -3.59 -12.99 -11.40
C LEU A 54 -2.73 -12.62 -12.61
N MET A 55 -1.65 -11.90 -12.37
CA MET A 55 -0.61 -11.64 -13.35
C MET A 55 0.78 -11.75 -12.72
N ALA A 56 1.79 -12.03 -13.53
CA ALA A 56 3.18 -12.07 -13.09
C ALA A 56 3.92 -10.79 -13.53
N ALA A 57 4.86 -10.36 -12.71
CA ALA A 57 5.80 -9.29 -13.03
C ALA A 57 7.19 -9.60 -12.44
N GLY A 58 8.18 -8.78 -12.76
CA GLY A 58 9.48 -8.85 -12.11
C GLY A 58 9.36 -8.61 -10.60
N LYS A 59 10.21 -9.28 -9.82
CA LYS A 59 10.26 -9.10 -8.38
C LYS A 59 10.60 -7.65 -8.01
N GLY A 60 9.77 -7.04 -7.22
CA GLY A 60 9.91 -5.66 -6.74
C GLY A 60 8.57 -4.96 -6.70
N ARG A 61 8.23 -4.32 -5.57
CA ARG A 61 6.91 -3.69 -5.40
C ARG A 61 6.61 -2.65 -6.48
N ALA A 62 7.59 -1.78 -6.80
CA ALA A 62 7.43 -0.80 -7.87
C ALA A 62 7.08 -1.47 -9.21
N SER A 63 7.86 -2.49 -9.61
CA SER A 63 7.63 -3.24 -10.86
C SER A 63 6.24 -3.88 -10.89
N GLN A 64 5.85 -4.56 -9.79
CA GLN A 64 4.56 -5.22 -9.68
C GLN A 64 3.39 -4.21 -9.71
N MET A 65 3.46 -3.13 -8.94
CA MET A 65 2.42 -2.11 -8.90
C MET A 65 2.29 -1.38 -10.24
N ASN A 66 3.40 -1.04 -10.90
CA ASN A 66 3.38 -0.43 -12.23
C ASN A 66 2.80 -1.38 -13.28
N ALA A 67 3.16 -2.67 -13.24
CA ALA A 67 2.61 -3.67 -14.16
C ALA A 67 1.09 -3.83 -13.97
N GLY A 68 0.62 -3.86 -12.71
CA GLY A 68 -0.81 -3.88 -12.40
C GLY A 68 -1.53 -2.61 -12.90
N ALA A 69 -0.95 -1.45 -12.66
CA ALA A 69 -1.50 -0.17 -13.11
C ALA A 69 -1.63 -0.07 -14.64
N ALA A 70 -0.65 -0.61 -15.38
CA ALA A 70 -0.67 -0.64 -16.84
C ALA A 70 -1.81 -1.50 -17.42
N GLN A 71 -2.31 -2.46 -16.65
CA GLN A 71 -3.42 -3.35 -17.02
C GLN A 71 -4.76 -2.95 -16.38
N ALA A 72 -4.74 -1.95 -15.54
CA ALA A 72 -5.91 -1.43 -14.84
C ALA A 72 -6.83 -0.65 -15.80
N THR A 73 -8.13 -0.83 -15.62
CA THR A 73 -9.17 -0.14 -16.43
C THR A 73 -9.92 0.92 -15.63
N GLY A 74 -9.80 0.91 -14.30
CA GLY A 74 -10.44 1.86 -13.40
C GLY A 74 -9.89 3.28 -13.52
N GLU A 75 -10.71 4.25 -13.21
CA GLU A 75 -10.31 5.65 -13.10
C GLU A 75 -9.47 5.90 -11.85
N TRP A 76 -9.77 5.15 -10.79
CA TRP A 76 -8.98 5.12 -9.58
C TRP A 76 -8.08 3.88 -9.53
N LEU A 77 -6.81 4.08 -9.25
CA LEU A 77 -5.87 3.04 -8.87
C LEU A 77 -5.75 3.03 -7.35
N LEU A 78 -5.97 1.88 -6.72
CA LEU A 78 -5.78 1.64 -5.29
C LEU A 78 -4.70 0.58 -5.11
N PHE A 79 -3.56 0.96 -4.54
CA PHE A 79 -2.45 0.06 -4.26
C PHE A 79 -2.59 -0.49 -2.84
N LEU A 80 -2.84 -1.79 -2.73
CA LEU A 80 -3.10 -2.46 -1.46
C LEU A 80 -2.03 -3.51 -1.19
N HIS A 81 -1.34 -3.43 -0.06
CA HIS A 81 -0.39 -4.47 0.32
C HIS A 81 -1.09 -5.79 0.62
N ALA A 82 -0.41 -6.91 0.32
CA ALA A 82 -0.95 -8.27 0.48
C ALA A 82 -1.26 -8.66 1.93
N ASP A 83 -0.81 -7.89 2.90
CA ASP A 83 -1.04 -8.06 4.33
C ASP A 83 -1.90 -6.94 4.95
N THR A 84 -2.62 -6.20 4.12
CA THR A 84 -3.45 -5.06 4.54
C THR A 84 -4.92 -5.29 4.17
N ARG A 85 -5.81 -5.10 5.14
CA ARG A 85 -7.27 -5.27 5.00
C ARG A 85 -7.94 -3.93 4.78
N LEU A 86 -8.76 -3.85 3.74
CA LEU A 86 -9.66 -2.72 3.55
C LEU A 86 -10.79 -2.73 4.58
N PRO A 87 -11.16 -1.61 5.17
CA PRO A 87 -12.35 -1.53 6.01
C PRO A 87 -13.62 -1.64 5.18
N GLY A 88 -14.73 -2.03 5.81
CA GLY A 88 -16.04 -2.07 5.14
C GLY A 88 -16.41 -0.73 4.52
N GLY A 89 -16.86 -0.74 3.26
CA GLY A 89 -17.25 0.45 2.51
C GLY A 89 -16.07 1.33 2.06
N ALA A 90 -14.83 0.84 2.07
CA ALA A 90 -13.67 1.60 1.60
C ALA A 90 -13.81 2.06 0.15
N LEU A 91 -14.17 1.12 -0.75
CA LEU A 91 -14.33 1.45 -2.17
C LEU A 91 -15.55 2.33 -2.43
N ALA A 92 -16.64 2.15 -1.67
CA ALA A 92 -17.78 3.05 -1.78
C ALA A 92 -17.43 4.50 -1.41
N ARG A 93 -16.59 4.70 -0.39
CA ARG A 93 -16.07 6.04 -0.02
C ARG A 93 -15.18 6.64 -1.11
N LEU A 94 -14.35 5.81 -1.74
CA LEU A 94 -13.51 6.26 -2.84
C LEU A 94 -14.35 6.60 -4.08
N ASN A 95 -15.37 5.80 -4.40
CA ASN A 95 -16.31 6.09 -5.48
C ASN A 95 -17.09 7.40 -5.25
N ALA A 96 -17.45 7.71 -4.00
CA ALA A 96 -18.11 8.97 -3.68
C ALA A 96 -17.25 10.23 -3.98
N LEU A 97 -15.94 10.06 -4.20
CA LEU A 97 -15.02 11.12 -4.60
C LEU A 97 -14.87 11.23 -6.13
N GLU A 98 -15.58 10.40 -6.91
CA GLU A 98 -15.41 10.34 -8.36
C GLU A 98 -15.73 11.69 -9.03
N GLU A 99 -16.76 12.38 -8.57
CA GLU A 99 -17.17 13.69 -9.07
C GLU A 99 -16.38 14.88 -8.49
N ASP A 100 -15.68 14.68 -7.37
CA ASP A 100 -14.84 15.75 -6.81
C ASP A 100 -13.44 15.75 -7.45
N HIS A 101 -13.33 16.45 -8.57
CA HIS A 101 -12.09 16.58 -9.32
C HIS A 101 -10.95 17.30 -8.57
N ARG A 102 -11.22 17.90 -7.41
CA ARG A 102 -10.17 18.48 -6.54
C ARG A 102 -9.39 17.38 -5.83
N VAL A 103 -10.02 16.23 -5.59
CA VAL A 103 -9.35 15.07 -4.99
C VAL A 103 -8.70 14.26 -6.10
N GLN A 104 -7.38 14.20 -6.08
CA GLN A 104 -6.58 13.50 -7.08
C GLN A 104 -5.88 12.27 -6.51
N ALA A 105 -5.63 12.24 -5.19
CA ALA A 105 -4.94 11.16 -4.51
C ALA A 105 -5.17 11.19 -3.00
N GLY A 106 -4.87 10.08 -2.35
CA GLY A 106 -4.93 9.95 -0.91
C GLY A 106 -4.58 8.54 -0.44
N GLY A 107 -4.91 8.26 0.78
CA GLY A 107 -4.79 6.95 1.40
C GLY A 107 -5.80 6.81 2.52
N PHE A 108 -5.63 5.80 3.33
CA PHE A 108 -6.45 5.58 4.52
C PHE A 108 -5.62 5.84 5.78
N TRP A 109 -6.32 6.19 6.86
CA TRP A 109 -5.72 6.06 8.18
C TRP A 109 -5.22 4.63 8.37
N HIS A 110 -4.13 4.47 9.09
CA HIS A 110 -3.48 3.18 9.32
C HIS A 110 -3.68 2.69 10.74
N ARG A 111 -3.83 1.37 10.89
CA ARG A 111 -3.82 0.68 12.18
C ARG A 111 -3.19 -0.70 12.01
N PHE A 112 -2.31 -1.09 12.94
CA PHE A 112 -1.88 -2.48 13.05
C PHE A 112 -2.97 -3.38 13.62
N SER A 113 -2.99 -4.65 13.22
CA SER A 113 -3.84 -5.68 13.81
C SER A 113 -3.40 -5.99 15.25
N GLY A 114 -4.35 -6.55 16.05
CA GLY A 114 -4.12 -6.90 17.45
C GLY A 114 -4.35 -5.76 18.44
N ASP A 115 -4.28 -6.10 19.75
CA ASP A 115 -4.69 -5.20 20.83
C ASP A 115 -3.52 -4.62 21.63
N ASP A 116 -2.28 -4.84 21.18
CA ASP A 116 -1.09 -4.30 21.86
C ASP A 116 -1.09 -2.76 21.79
N TRP A 117 -1.03 -2.12 22.95
CA TRP A 117 -1.01 -0.66 23.07
C TRP A 117 0.17 -0.01 22.33
N ARG A 118 1.32 -0.72 22.25
CA ARG A 118 2.53 -0.25 21.55
C ARG A 118 2.26 -0.11 20.05
N LEU A 119 1.55 -1.09 19.45
CA LEU A 119 1.14 -1.04 18.06
C LEU A 119 0.15 0.09 17.79
N ARG A 120 -0.78 0.34 18.74
CA ARG A 120 -1.70 1.48 18.65
C ARG A 120 -0.97 2.83 18.71
N LEU A 121 0.02 2.94 19.61
CA LEU A 121 0.86 4.13 19.70
C LEU A 121 1.62 4.37 18.39
N ILE A 122 2.27 3.33 17.84
CA ILE A 122 3.02 3.42 16.60
C ILE A 122 2.13 3.81 15.42
N SER A 123 0.94 3.19 15.29
CA SER A 123 -0.04 3.57 14.28
C SER A 123 -0.48 5.04 14.42
N SER A 124 -0.66 5.52 15.65
CA SER A 124 -1.03 6.92 15.90
C SER A 124 0.08 7.88 15.48
N LEU A 125 1.34 7.55 15.79
CA LEU A 125 2.51 8.35 15.38
C LEU A 125 2.67 8.37 13.86
N ASP A 126 2.48 7.23 13.20
CA ASP A 126 2.52 7.16 11.73
C ASP A 126 1.40 7.99 11.09
N ASN A 127 0.20 7.91 11.61
CA ASN A 127 -0.92 8.74 11.16
C ASN A 127 -0.66 10.25 11.35
N ILE A 128 -0.05 10.63 12.47
CA ILE A 128 0.37 12.02 12.72
C ILE A 128 1.42 12.43 11.68
N ARG A 129 2.46 11.61 11.46
CA ARG A 129 3.46 11.84 10.43
C ARG A 129 2.81 12.10 9.07
N CYS A 130 1.95 11.17 8.63
CA CYS A 130 1.28 11.26 7.34
C CYS A 130 0.40 12.52 7.22
N ARG A 131 -0.27 12.94 8.30
CA ARG A 131 -1.06 14.17 8.31
C ARG A 131 -0.22 15.43 8.05
N TYR A 132 1.04 15.44 8.52
CA TYR A 132 1.94 16.58 8.34
C TYR A 132 2.74 16.50 7.04
N SER A 133 3.35 15.34 6.74
CA SER A 133 4.16 15.16 5.53
C SER A 133 3.31 15.01 4.25
N ARG A 134 2.06 14.52 4.41
CA ARG A 134 1.15 14.14 3.31
C ARG A 134 1.70 13.06 2.38
N ILE A 135 2.77 12.39 2.79
CA ILE A 135 3.33 11.25 2.09
C ILE A 135 2.61 10.00 2.59
N ILE A 136 1.86 9.37 1.69
CA ILE A 136 1.13 8.12 1.94
C ILE A 136 2.11 6.96 1.76
N TYR A 137 2.28 6.15 2.80
CA TYR A 137 3.07 4.92 2.71
C TYR A 137 2.20 3.77 2.19
N GLY A 138 2.83 2.73 1.65
CA GLY A 138 2.13 1.64 1.01
C GLY A 138 1.16 0.87 1.92
N ASP A 139 1.43 0.80 3.22
CA ASP A 139 0.54 0.21 4.23
C ASP A 139 -0.72 1.05 4.52
N GLN A 140 -0.81 2.26 3.99
CA GLN A 140 -1.97 3.15 4.06
C GLN A 140 -2.89 3.05 2.84
N ALA A 141 -2.71 2.05 1.98
CA ALA A 141 -3.48 1.81 0.77
C ALA A 141 -3.63 3.08 -0.09
N LEU A 142 -2.50 3.51 -0.68
CA LEU A 142 -2.45 4.67 -1.57
C LEU A 142 -3.46 4.53 -2.70
N PHE A 143 -4.30 5.54 -2.89
CA PHE A 143 -5.14 5.67 -4.07
C PHE A 143 -4.82 6.94 -4.85
N VAL A 144 -4.93 6.88 -6.17
CA VAL A 144 -4.61 7.99 -7.06
C VAL A 144 -5.43 7.89 -8.35
N ARG A 145 -5.83 9.02 -8.93
CA ARG A 145 -6.43 9.06 -10.27
C ARG A 145 -5.44 8.48 -11.28
N ARG A 146 -5.91 7.53 -12.12
CA ARG A 146 -5.06 6.87 -13.13
C ARG A 146 -4.33 7.87 -14.02
N ALA A 147 -5.02 8.87 -14.53
CA ALA A 147 -4.43 9.93 -15.35
C ALA A 147 -3.30 10.69 -14.64
N LEU A 148 -3.43 10.92 -13.32
CA LEU A 148 -2.36 11.56 -12.53
C LEU A 148 -1.18 10.61 -12.35
N PHE A 149 -1.44 9.32 -12.06
CA PHE A 149 -0.41 8.31 -11.89
C PHE A 149 0.45 8.17 -13.16
N GLU A 150 -0.20 8.05 -14.32
CA GLU A 150 0.45 7.98 -15.63
C GLU A 150 1.27 9.24 -15.94
N ARG A 151 0.71 10.42 -15.69
CA ARG A 151 1.39 11.71 -15.89
C ARG A 151 2.65 11.85 -15.04
N LEU A 152 2.66 11.31 -13.83
CA LEU A 152 3.81 11.33 -12.92
C LEU A 152 4.83 10.22 -13.23
N GLY A 153 4.55 9.33 -14.19
CA GLY A 153 5.42 8.25 -14.63
C GLY A 153 5.44 7.05 -13.69
N GLY A 154 4.40 6.88 -12.86
CA GLY A 154 4.27 5.76 -11.93
C GLY A 154 5.31 5.76 -10.79
N PHE A 155 5.38 4.61 -10.12
CA PHE A 155 6.40 4.39 -9.10
C PHE A 155 7.79 4.32 -9.71
N PRO A 156 8.79 5.00 -9.15
CA PRO A 156 10.16 4.89 -9.64
C PRO A 156 10.69 3.46 -9.41
N ASP A 157 11.50 2.99 -10.37
CA ASP A 157 12.14 1.68 -10.26
C ASP A 157 13.30 1.76 -9.24
N GLN A 158 12.94 1.51 -8.00
CA GLN A 158 13.89 1.46 -6.88
C GLN A 158 13.55 0.29 -5.96
N PRO A 159 14.55 -0.29 -5.29
CA PRO A 159 14.36 -1.52 -4.52
C PRO A 159 13.44 -1.36 -3.32
N ILE A 160 13.33 -0.17 -2.75
CA ILE A 160 12.51 0.15 -1.56
C ILE A 160 12.09 1.61 -1.55
N LEU A 161 11.03 1.94 -0.76
CA LEU A 161 10.51 3.30 -0.57
C LEU A 161 10.04 3.95 -1.89
N GLU A 162 9.62 3.14 -2.83
CA GLU A 162 9.01 3.56 -4.09
C GLU A 162 7.75 4.40 -3.85
N ASP A 163 6.99 4.08 -2.80
CA ASP A 163 5.83 4.81 -2.33
C ASP A 163 6.18 6.21 -1.82
N VAL A 164 7.26 6.33 -1.06
CA VAL A 164 7.75 7.62 -0.56
C VAL A 164 8.21 8.50 -1.72
N ALA A 165 9.04 7.94 -2.62
CA ALA A 165 9.54 8.69 -3.78
C ALA A 165 8.42 9.11 -4.74
N PHE A 166 7.37 8.28 -4.91
CA PHE A 166 6.16 8.66 -5.63
C PHE A 166 5.37 9.72 -4.85
N GLY A 167 5.22 9.57 -3.54
CA GLY A 167 4.58 10.52 -2.64
C GLY A 167 5.21 11.92 -2.72
N GLU A 168 6.54 12.01 -2.78
CA GLU A 168 7.25 13.28 -2.96
C GLU A 168 6.91 13.98 -4.29
N LYS A 169 6.72 13.23 -5.38
CA LYS A 169 6.22 13.78 -6.65
C LYS A 169 4.77 14.24 -6.51
N LEU A 170 3.96 13.43 -5.83
CA LEU A 170 2.52 13.62 -5.69
C LEU A 170 2.18 14.90 -4.91
N ILE A 171 2.84 15.15 -3.76
CA ILE A 171 2.60 16.33 -2.93
C ILE A 171 2.97 17.66 -3.60
N ARG A 172 3.77 17.62 -4.67
CA ARG A 172 4.11 18.83 -5.46
C ARG A 172 2.99 19.28 -6.39
N VAL A 173 2.06 18.40 -6.71
CA VAL A 173 1.00 18.66 -7.72
C VAL A 173 -0.40 18.54 -7.14
N THR A 174 -0.58 17.92 -6.00
CA THR A 174 -1.87 17.80 -5.32
C THR A 174 -1.68 17.69 -3.81
N THR A 175 -2.79 17.78 -3.08
CA THR A 175 -2.83 17.57 -1.64
C THR A 175 -3.52 16.24 -1.36
N PRO A 176 -2.78 15.16 -1.05
CA PRO A 176 -3.38 13.88 -0.71
C PRO A 176 -4.25 13.97 0.53
N ILE A 177 -5.38 13.24 0.53
CA ILE A 177 -6.32 13.17 1.65
C ILE A 177 -6.23 11.83 2.38
N LEU A 178 -6.68 11.78 3.63
CA LEU A 178 -6.79 10.55 4.41
C LEU A 178 -8.26 10.22 4.66
N LEU A 179 -8.65 9.01 4.28
CA LEU A 179 -10.00 8.48 4.48
C LEU A 179 -10.09 7.65 5.77
N ALA A 180 -11.27 7.67 6.39
CA ALA A 180 -11.66 6.82 7.51
C ALA A 180 -12.74 5.82 7.04
N PRO A 181 -12.89 4.70 7.71
CA PRO A 181 -12.09 4.17 8.81
C PRO A 181 -10.71 3.66 8.35
N PRO A 182 -9.79 3.35 9.29
CA PRO A 182 -8.43 2.96 8.94
C PRO A 182 -8.38 1.60 8.24
N VAL A 183 -7.39 1.42 7.37
CA VAL A 183 -6.94 0.10 6.93
C VAL A 183 -6.21 -0.61 8.08
N ILE A 184 -6.22 -1.94 8.06
CA ILE A 184 -5.61 -2.75 9.12
C ILE A 184 -4.51 -3.61 8.51
N THR A 185 -3.26 -3.30 8.85
CA THR A 185 -2.08 -4.07 8.42
C THR A 185 -1.74 -5.16 9.42
N ASP A 186 -1.39 -6.34 8.93
CA ASP A 186 -1.00 -7.48 9.77
C ASP A 186 0.29 -7.18 10.53
N SER A 187 0.20 -7.23 11.85
CA SER A 187 1.32 -6.93 12.74
C SER A 187 2.32 -8.08 12.92
N ARG A 188 2.06 -9.29 12.38
CA ARG A 188 2.87 -10.49 12.65
C ARG A 188 4.36 -10.29 12.36
N LYS A 189 4.70 -9.73 11.21
CA LYS A 189 6.11 -9.45 10.83
C LYS A 189 6.74 -8.45 11.80
N PHE A 190 5.98 -7.43 12.19
CA PHE A 190 6.42 -6.37 13.10
C PHE A 190 6.65 -6.90 14.52
N VAL A 191 5.75 -7.75 15.00
CA VAL A 191 5.85 -8.41 16.32
C VAL A 191 6.99 -9.44 16.35
N ALA A 192 7.13 -10.26 15.29
CA ALA A 192 8.17 -11.29 15.21
C ALA A 192 9.60 -10.69 15.27
N MET A 193 9.80 -9.53 14.68
CA MET A 193 11.08 -8.79 14.76
C MET A 193 11.30 -8.10 16.12
N GLY A 194 10.25 -7.99 16.94
CA GLY A 194 10.21 -7.20 18.16
C GLY A 194 9.72 -5.77 17.92
N ILE A 195 8.61 -5.39 18.59
CA ILE A 195 7.88 -4.15 18.34
C ILE A 195 8.78 -2.91 18.39
N TRP A 196 9.56 -2.75 19.45
CA TRP A 196 10.44 -1.59 19.61
C TRP A 196 11.59 -1.57 18.60
N ARG A 197 12.14 -2.76 18.26
CA ARG A 197 13.18 -2.88 17.23
C ARG A 197 12.64 -2.49 15.85
N SER A 198 11.45 -2.95 15.51
CA SER A 198 10.76 -2.59 14.27
C SER A 198 10.46 -1.09 14.22
N PHE A 199 9.97 -0.52 15.32
CA PHE A 199 9.70 0.92 15.41
C PHE A 199 10.97 1.76 15.25
N ALA A 200 12.05 1.41 15.96
CA ALA A 200 13.34 2.08 15.80
C ALA A 200 13.85 2.03 14.34
N ARG A 201 13.65 0.88 13.67
CA ARG A 201 14.01 0.72 12.26
C ARG A 201 13.20 1.65 11.36
N VAL A 202 11.89 1.74 11.55
CA VAL A 202 11.02 2.66 10.81
C VAL A 202 11.43 4.11 11.08
N LEU A 203 11.69 4.48 12.33
CA LEU A 203 12.13 5.83 12.68
C LEU A 203 13.45 6.21 11.99
N LEU A 204 14.41 5.29 11.94
CA LEU A 204 15.68 5.50 11.22
C LEU A 204 15.46 5.70 9.72
N ILE A 205 14.51 4.96 9.11
CA ILE A 205 14.13 5.13 7.71
C ILE A 205 13.52 6.52 7.49
N ILE A 206 12.59 6.94 8.34
CA ILE A 206 11.95 8.26 8.25
C ILE A 206 13.01 9.37 8.36
N LEU A 207 13.91 9.29 9.34
CA LEU A 207 15.02 10.25 9.51
C LEU A 207 15.94 10.30 8.27
N HIS A 208 16.25 9.13 7.71
CA HIS A 208 17.10 9.05 6.53
C HIS A 208 16.45 9.68 5.29
N VAL A 209 15.17 9.38 5.05
CA VAL A 209 14.46 9.74 3.82
C VAL A 209 13.77 11.10 3.95
N GLU A 210 12.84 11.25 4.89
CA GLU A 210 12.03 12.47 5.00
C GLU A 210 12.82 13.64 5.57
N CYS A 211 13.73 13.38 6.53
CA CYS A 211 14.63 14.41 7.08
C CYS A 211 15.93 14.57 6.28
N ARG A 212 16.13 13.77 5.20
CA ARG A 212 17.32 13.79 4.33
C ARG A 212 18.64 13.65 5.09
N LEU A 213 18.64 12.90 6.18
CA LEU A 213 19.83 12.59 6.96
C LEU A 213 20.45 11.29 6.44
N PRO A 214 21.63 11.29 5.81
CA PRO A 214 22.23 10.10 5.19
C PRO A 214 22.87 9.17 6.24
N ILE A 215 22.06 8.71 7.20
CA ILE A 215 22.50 7.92 8.36
C ILE A 215 22.51 6.41 8.11
N LEU A 216 21.83 5.92 7.05
CA LEU A 216 21.71 4.50 6.79
C LEU A 216 22.53 4.06 5.58
N PRO A 217 23.38 3.02 5.72
CA PRO A 217 24.09 2.44 4.58
C PRO A 217 23.11 1.66 3.69
N ARG A 218 23.44 1.52 2.40
CA ARG A 218 22.59 0.79 1.43
C ARG A 218 22.27 -0.64 1.85
N VAL A 219 23.15 -1.32 2.57
CA VAL A 219 22.98 -2.69 3.09
C VAL A 219 21.80 -2.78 4.08
N PHE A 220 21.51 -1.72 4.84
CA PHE A 220 20.39 -1.68 5.79
C PHE A 220 19.04 -1.97 5.13
N PHE A 221 18.90 -1.64 3.86
CA PHE A 221 17.67 -1.77 3.11
C PHE A 221 17.47 -3.15 2.45
N GLN A 222 18.50 -4.02 2.44
CA GLN A 222 18.42 -5.35 1.83
C GLN A 222 17.53 -6.32 2.62
N ASP A 223 17.39 -6.12 3.94
CA ASP A 223 16.64 -7.00 4.85
C ASP A 223 15.19 -6.52 5.14
N ILE A 224 14.67 -5.54 4.40
CA ILE A 224 13.33 -4.97 4.64
C ILE A 224 12.23 -5.73 3.86
N ARG A 225 12.57 -6.76 3.12
CA ARG A 225 11.66 -7.56 2.29
C ARG A 225 11.12 -8.79 2.99
#